data_42c31bd346dc97aef394e4f29ff51274
#
_entry.id   42c31bd346dc97aef394e4f29ff51274
#
_cell.length_a   1.000
_cell.length_b   1.000
_cell.length_c   1.000
_cell.angle_alpha   90.00
_cell.angle_beta   90.00
_cell.angle_gamma   90.00
#
_symmetry.space_group_name_H-M   'P 1'
#
loop_
_entity.id
_entity.type
_entity.pdbx_description
1 polymer ?
#
loop_
_entity_poly.entity_id
_entity_poly.type
_entity_poly.pdbx_seq_one_letter_code
_entity_poly.pdbx_strand_id
1 'polypeptide(L)'
;MSTPGTASNFNERDWGEARFRTRINPEKTGEVDAVKTILVVDDKASLRTMLSDYLAEENFRVVTAEDGQQALYVARREKPDLILLDIMMPNMGGYDFLRAYRKEQSTPVILLTARLEESDKVLGLELGADDYVTKPFGMRELVARINAVLRRAGGTQNSAPQVLRAGEIVLERARREVTVRDHRVSLTPTEFDLLALFMNNPGRVYSRVDLLEQLQDTSFEGGARSIDVHIRNLRIKIEDDPAHPHYVETVFGVGYRFRED
;
A
#
# COMPACT_ATOMS: atom_id res chain seq x y z
N MET A 1 -35.64 36.52 -38.25
CA MET A 1 -36.22 35.20 -38.01
C MET A 1 -35.06 34.31 -37.52
N SER A 2 -34.79 34.32 -36.37
CA SER A 2 -34.97 33.59 -35.12
C SER A 2 -35.03 32.09 -35.23
N THR A 3 -34.06 31.39 -34.70
CA THR A 3 -34.32 30.28 -33.76
C THR A 3 -33.06 29.99 -32.91
N PRO A 4 -33.20 29.82 -31.60
CA PRO A 4 -32.08 29.52 -30.70
C PRO A 4 -31.82 28.02 -30.57
N GLY A 5 -30.54 27.69 -30.44
CA GLY A 5 -30.09 26.32 -30.18
C GLY A 5 -30.35 25.92 -28.72
N THR A 6 -30.90 24.74 -28.58
CA THR A 6 -31.22 24.05 -27.33
C THR A 6 -29.98 23.64 -26.58
N ALA A 7 -29.85 24.12 -25.34
CA ALA A 7 -28.94 23.57 -24.33
C ALA A 7 -29.43 22.16 -23.94
N SER A 8 -28.57 21.14 -24.07
CA SER A 8 -28.86 19.81 -23.60
C SER A 8 -28.63 19.73 -22.10
N ASN A 9 -29.73 19.59 -21.35
CA ASN A 9 -29.74 19.31 -19.92
C ASN A 9 -29.11 17.92 -19.67
N PHE A 10 -28.01 17.91 -19.00
CA PHE A 10 -27.40 16.70 -18.44
C PHE A 10 -28.24 16.29 -17.22
N ASN A 11 -28.93 15.17 -17.32
CA ASN A 11 -29.86 14.69 -16.29
C ASN A 11 -29.12 13.79 -15.30
N GLU A 12 -29.03 14.24 -14.04
CA GLU A 12 -28.34 13.58 -12.91
C GLU A 12 -29.05 12.31 -12.38
N ARG A 13 -29.90 11.63 -13.14
CA ARG A 13 -30.80 10.59 -12.58
C ARG A 13 -30.63 9.18 -13.08
N ASP A 14 -29.48 8.77 -13.62
CA ASP A 14 -29.31 7.41 -14.12
C ASP A 14 -28.14 6.64 -13.48
N TRP A 15 -27.97 6.77 -12.17
CA TRP A 15 -27.15 5.82 -11.44
C TRP A 15 -28.06 4.85 -10.67
N GLY A 16 -28.38 3.73 -11.39
CA GLY A 16 -29.18 2.67 -10.83
C GLY A 16 -28.59 2.13 -9.52
N GLU A 17 -29.47 2.02 -8.53
CA GLU A 17 -29.21 1.44 -7.21
C GLU A 17 -28.63 0.02 -7.36
N ALA A 18 -27.34 -0.13 -7.15
CA ALA A 18 -26.71 -1.43 -6.98
C ALA A 18 -27.21 -2.01 -5.66
N ARG A 19 -28.06 -3.06 -5.75
CA ARG A 19 -28.64 -3.76 -4.62
C ARG A 19 -27.54 -4.46 -3.81
N PHE A 20 -27.20 -3.89 -2.66
CA PHE A 20 -26.39 -4.52 -1.63
C PHE A 20 -27.12 -5.74 -1.05
N ARG A 21 -26.63 -6.95 -1.32
CA ARG A 21 -26.97 -8.14 -0.54
C ARG A 21 -25.83 -8.44 0.42
N THR A 22 -25.87 -7.85 1.58
CA THR A 22 -25.02 -8.22 2.71
C THR A 22 -25.62 -9.48 3.37
N ARG A 23 -25.01 -10.64 3.18
CA ARG A 23 -25.25 -11.80 4.05
C ARG A 23 -24.27 -11.71 5.22
N ILE A 24 -24.75 -11.22 6.34
CA ILE A 24 -24.03 -11.26 7.62
C ILE A 24 -24.19 -12.67 8.20
N ASN A 25 -23.07 -13.35 8.47
CA ASN A 25 -23.06 -14.61 9.23
C ASN A 25 -22.90 -14.27 10.73
N PRO A 26 -23.87 -14.59 11.62
CA PRO A 26 -23.90 -14.03 12.99
C PRO A 26 -23.09 -14.80 14.03
N GLU A 27 -22.13 -15.65 13.69
CA GLU A 27 -21.43 -16.51 14.67
C GLU A 27 -19.92 -16.19 14.85
N LYS A 28 -19.55 -14.91 14.98
CA LYS A 28 -18.25 -14.52 15.58
C LYS A 28 -18.45 -13.28 16.43
N THR A 29 -18.82 -13.48 17.70
CA THR A 29 -18.73 -12.46 18.75
C THR A 29 -17.27 -12.29 19.17
N GLY A 30 -16.61 -11.34 18.57
CA GLY A 30 -15.32 -10.78 18.94
C GLY A 30 -15.18 -9.53 18.11
N GLU A 31 -14.77 -8.40 18.67
CA GLU A 31 -14.69 -7.05 18.11
C GLU A 31 -15.03 -6.97 16.62
N VAL A 32 -16.10 -6.26 16.27
CA VAL A 32 -16.51 -6.08 14.87
C VAL A 32 -15.44 -5.21 14.22
N ASP A 33 -14.37 -5.83 13.71
CA ASP A 33 -13.43 -5.13 12.85
C ASP A 33 -14.22 -4.51 11.70
N ALA A 34 -14.10 -3.21 11.55
CA ALA A 34 -14.78 -2.48 10.48
C ALA A 34 -14.41 -3.12 9.13
N VAL A 35 -15.42 -3.43 8.31
CA VAL A 35 -15.23 -4.05 7.00
C VAL A 35 -14.23 -3.22 6.18
N LYS A 36 -13.09 -3.81 5.83
CA LYS A 36 -12.03 -3.14 5.08
C LYS A 36 -12.43 -2.89 3.63
N THR A 37 -12.13 -1.69 3.13
CA THR A 37 -12.44 -1.27 1.77
C THR A 37 -11.23 -1.42 0.86
N ILE A 38 -11.39 -2.15 -0.23
CA ILE A 38 -10.36 -2.35 -1.27
C ILE A 38 -10.79 -1.62 -2.54
N LEU A 39 -9.92 -0.78 -3.08
CA LEU A 39 -10.08 -0.19 -4.41
C LEU A 39 -9.36 -1.08 -5.44
N VAL A 40 -10.11 -1.59 -6.41
CA VAL A 40 -9.59 -2.37 -7.55
C VAL A 40 -9.52 -1.48 -8.77
N VAL A 41 -8.32 -1.28 -9.30
CA VAL A 41 -8.05 -0.43 -10.48
C VAL A 41 -7.46 -1.28 -11.60
N ASP A 42 -8.21 -1.47 -12.67
CA ASP A 42 -7.81 -2.25 -13.85
C ASP A 42 -8.68 -1.84 -15.03
N ASP A 43 -8.15 -1.78 -16.25
CA ASP A 43 -8.91 -1.40 -17.45
C ASP A 43 -9.92 -2.48 -17.88
N LYS A 44 -9.65 -3.75 -17.54
CA LYS A 44 -10.49 -4.90 -17.93
C LYS A 44 -11.67 -5.08 -17.00
N ALA A 45 -12.88 -4.76 -17.46
CA ALA A 45 -14.10 -4.92 -16.69
C ALA A 45 -14.29 -6.35 -16.12
N SER A 46 -13.95 -7.38 -16.91
CA SER A 46 -14.03 -8.78 -16.47
C SER A 46 -13.17 -9.09 -15.26
N LEU A 47 -11.94 -8.53 -15.20
CA LEU A 47 -11.04 -8.72 -14.04
C LEU A 47 -11.55 -7.95 -12.83
N ARG A 48 -12.03 -6.70 -13.01
CA ARG A 48 -12.64 -5.94 -11.92
C ARG A 48 -13.84 -6.67 -11.31
N THR A 49 -14.73 -7.23 -12.15
CA THR A 49 -15.89 -8.00 -11.67
C THR A 49 -15.45 -9.24 -10.92
N MET A 50 -14.54 -10.05 -11.49
CA MET A 50 -14.04 -11.27 -10.86
C MET A 50 -13.38 -10.99 -9.49
N LEU A 51 -12.54 -9.95 -9.41
CA LEU A 51 -11.91 -9.54 -8.15
C LEU A 51 -12.95 -9.03 -7.14
N SER A 52 -13.93 -8.25 -7.61
CA SER A 52 -14.99 -7.72 -6.73
C SER A 52 -15.82 -8.83 -6.10
N ASP A 53 -16.23 -9.81 -6.91
CA ASP A 53 -17.04 -10.94 -6.43
C ASP A 53 -16.26 -11.78 -5.41
N TYR A 54 -15.02 -12.15 -5.73
CA TYR A 54 -14.19 -12.96 -4.86
C TYR A 54 -13.84 -12.25 -3.54
N LEU A 55 -13.44 -10.97 -3.61
CA LEU A 55 -13.06 -10.20 -2.42
C LEU A 55 -14.28 -9.90 -1.54
N ALA A 56 -15.48 -9.77 -2.12
CA ALA A 56 -16.72 -9.64 -1.35
C ALA A 56 -17.04 -10.92 -0.56
N GLU A 57 -16.75 -12.11 -1.13
CA GLU A 57 -16.87 -13.40 -0.40
C GLU A 57 -15.87 -13.47 0.78
N GLU A 58 -14.71 -12.82 0.67
CA GLU A 58 -13.71 -12.71 1.73
C GLU A 58 -13.99 -11.58 2.74
N ASN A 59 -15.21 -11.03 2.76
CA ASN A 59 -15.68 -9.95 3.64
C ASN A 59 -14.99 -8.60 3.45
N PHE A 60 -14.51 -8.28 2.25
CA PHE A 60 -14.07 -6.94 1.89
C PHE A 60 -15.18 -6.14 1.22
N ARG A 61 -15.24 -4.84 1.50
CA ARG A 61 -15.98 -3.91 0.66
C ARG A 61 -15.12 -3.55 -0.55
N VAL A 62 -15.65 -3.69 -1.75
CA VAL A 62 -14.89 -3.41 -2.98
C VAL A 62 -15.47 -2.19 -3.69
N VAL A 63 -14.60 -1.29 -4.08
CA VAL A 63 -14.87 -0.18 -5.01
C VAL A 63 -13.94 -0.30 -6.20
N THR A 64 -14.35 0.16 -7.38
CA THR A 64 -13.60 -0.06 -8.61
C THR A 64 -13.32 1.22 -9.37
N ALA A 65 -12.26 1.22 -10.16
CA ALA A 65 -11.94 2.25 -11.14
C ALA A 65 -11.33 1.60 -12.39
N GLU A 66 -11.52 2.22 -13.57
CA GLU A 66 -11.08 1.68 -14.86
C GLU A 66 -9.77 2.29 -15.36
N ASP A 67 -9.34 3.39 -14.76
CA ASP A 67 -8.07 4.05 -15.03
C ASP A 67 -7.56 4.84 -13.84
N GLY A 68 -6.37 5.41 -13.94
CA GLY A 68 -5.74 6.16 -12.86
C GLY A 68 -6.45 7.47 -12.50
N GLN A 69 -7.12 8.13 -13.45
CA GLN A 69 -7.88 9.37 -13.17
C GLN A 69 -9.10 9.07 -12.31
N GLN A 70 -9.88 8.07 -12.70
CA GLN A 70 -11.02 7.62 -11.91
C GLN A 70 -10.56 7.09 -10.55
N ALA A 71 -9.43 6.37 -10.51
CA ALA A 71 -8.86 5.86 -9.27
C ALA A 71 -8.50 6.98 -8.28
N LEU A 72 -7.92 8.09 -8.71
CA LEU A 72 -7.65 9.25 -7.85
C LEU A 72 -8.94 9.82 -7.25
N TYR A 73 -9.97 9.97 -8.07
CA TYR A 73 -11.28 10.46 -7.62
C TYR A 73 -11.91 9.51 -6.58
N VAL A 74 -11.97 8.21 -6.90
CA VAL A 74 -12.55 7.19 -6.03
C VAL A 74 -11.76 7.06 -4.74
N ALA A 75 -10.43 7.04 -4.79
CA ALA A 75 -9.58 6.92 -3.62
C ALA A 75 -9.76 8.08 -2.63
N ARG A 76 -9.88 9.33 -3.13
CA ARG A 76 -10.13 10.51 -2.30
C ARG A 76 -11.51 10.46 -1.62
N ARG A 77 -12.53 9.97 -2.32
CA ARG A 77 -13.90 9.90 -1.85
C ARG A 77 -14.13 8.74 -0.88
N GLU A 78 -13.72 7.54 -1.26
CA GLU A 78 -14.03 6.30 -0.55
C GLU A 78 -12.98 5.95 0.52
N LYS A 79 -11.80 6.58 0.49
CA LYS A 79 -10.68 6.38 1.43
C LYS A 79 -10.41 4.89 1.68
N PRO A 80 -10.05 4.12 0.65
CA PRO A 80 -9.84 2.69 0.77
C PRO A 80 -8.72 2.36 1.76
N ASP A 81 -8.80 1.19 2.38
CA ASP A 81 -7.75 0.65 3.25
C ASP A 81 -6.59 0.05 2.46
N LEU A 82 -6.83 -0.35 1.20
CA LEU A 82 -5.82 -0.90 0.29
C LEU A 82 -6.26 -0.68 -1.16
N ILE A 83 -5.29 -0.52 -2.06
CA ILE A 83 -5.49 -0.37 -3.49
C ILE A 83 -4.81 -1.52 -4.23
N LEU A 84 -5.55 -2.25 -5.06
CA LEU A 84 -5.02 -3.15 -6.09
C LEU A 84 -4.94 -2.36 -7.39
N LEU A 85 -3.76 -2.23 -7.97
CA LEU A 85 -3.51 -1.30 -9.07
C LEU A 85 -2.85 -2.00 -10.25
N ASP A 86 -3.53 -2.05 -11.38
CA ASP A 86 -2.88 -2.44 -12.63
C ASP A 86 -1.93 -1.33 -13.12
N ILE A 87 -0.83 -1.73 -13.74
CA ILE A 87 0.16 -0.79 -14.26
C ILE A 87 -0.26 -0.29 -15.65
N MET A 88 -0.75 -1.18 -16.47
CA MET A 88 -1.01 -0.92 -17.90
C MET A 88 -2.47 -0.57 -18.16
N MET A 89 -2.79 0.71 -18.03
CA MET A 89 -4.15 1.23 -18.24
C MET A 89 -4.12 2.42 -19.20
N PRO A 90 -5.22 2.69 -19.94
CA PRO A 90 -5.36 3.86 -20.79
C PRO A 90 -5.44 5.16 -19.96
N ASN A 91 -5.33 6.31 -20.60
CA ASN A 91 -5.41 7.66 -20.03
C ASN A 91 -4.32 7.94 -19.00
N MET A 92 -4.51 7.49 -17.76
CA MET A 92 -3.51 7.55 -16.68
C MET A 92 -3.12 6.14 -16.27
N GLY A 93 -1.87 5.75 -16.53
CA GLY A 93 -1.32 4.46 -16.12
C GLY A 93 -1.08 4.36 -14.61
N GLY A 94 -0.84 3.13 -14.13
CA GLY A 94 -0.66 2.87 -12.69
C GLY A 94 0.52 3.60 -12.07
N TYR A 95 1.61 3.76 -12.78
CA TYR A 95 2.77 4.51 -12.26
C TYR A 95 2.49 6.01 -12.10
N ASP A 96 1.75 6.62 -13.02
CA ASP A 96 1.37 8.02 -12.91
C ASP A 96 0.36 8.25 -11.80
N PHE A 97 -0.61 7.32 -11.65
CA PHE A 97 -1.50 7.28 -10.50
C PHE A 97 -0.70 7.21 -9.20
N LEU A 98 0.21 6.25 -9.06
CA LEU A 98 0.99 6.04 -7.85
C LEU A 98 1.83 7.26 -7.49
N ARG A 99 2.51 7.87 -8.46
CA ARG A 99 3.28 9.12 -8.28
C ARG A 99 2.41 10.29 -7.81
N ALA A 100 1.20 10.43 -8.35
CA ALA A 100 0.28 11.47 -7.94
C ALA A 100 -0.29 11.21 -6.54
N TYR A 101 -0.71 9.97 -6.28
CA TYR A 101 -1.36 9.55 -5.05
C TYR A 101 -0.43 9.61 -3.82
N ARG A 102 0.85 9.25 -3.99
CA ARG A 102 1.85 9.29 -2.91
C ARG A 102 2.21 10.70 -2.43
N LYS A 103 1.86 11.73 -3.17
CA LYS A 103 1.97 13.13 -2.69
C LYS A 103 0.90 13.48 -1.65
N GLU A 104 -0.20 12.75 -1.61
CA GLU A 104 -1.37 13.05 -0.78
C GLU A 104 -1.59 11.99 0.30
N GLN A 105 -1.31 10.72 0.01
CA GLN A 105 -1.72 9.58 0.83
C GLN A 105 -0.68 8.47 0.88
N SER A 106 -0.64 7.77 2.01
CA SER A 106 0.20 6.59 2.25
C SER A 106 -0.58 5.27 2.29
N THR A 107 -1.84 5.26 1.84
CA THR A 107 -2.66 4.03 1.75
C THR A 107 -1.88 2.92 1.04
N PRO A 108 -1.89 1.66 1.56
CA PRO A 108 -1.20 0.55 0.94
C PRO A 108 -1.59 0.32 -0.51
N VAL A 109 -0.60 0.04 -1.38
CA VAL A 109 -0.82 -0.26 -2.79
C VAL A 109 -0.10 -1.56 -3.15
N ILE A 110 -0.85 -2.52 -3.70
CA ILE A 110 -0.33 -3.73 -4.34
C ILE A 110 -0.45 -3.56 -5.86
N LEU A 111 0.66 -3.65 -6.57
CA LEU A 111 0.67 -3.60 -8.03
C LEU A 111 0.27 -4.96 -8.62
N LEU A 112 -0.65 -4.94 -9.59
CA LEU A 112 -0.98 -6.08 -10.43
C LEU A 112 -0.25 -5.90 -11.77
N THR A 113 0.70 -6.76 -12.07
CA THR A 113 1.55 -6.58 -13.26
C THR A 113 1.55 -7.81 -14.16
N ALA A 114 1.49 -7.61 -15.47
CA ALA A 114 1.90 -8.67 -16.41
C ALA A 114 3.40 -8.93 -16.21
N ARG A 115 3.92 -10.11 -16.60
CA ARG A 115 5.36 -10.45 -16.51
C ARG A 115 6.21 -9.34 -17.14
N LEU A 116 6.47 -8.29 -16.38
CA LEU A 116 7.38 -7.22 -16.73
C LEU A 116 8.78 -7.60 -16.27
N GLU A 117 9.79 -7.01 -16.90
CA GLU A 117 11.18 -7.18 -16.50
C GLU A 117 11.37 -6.78 -15.02
N GLU A 118 12.41 -7.28 -14.40
CA GLU A 118 12.72 -6.98 -12.99
C GLU A 118 12.83 -5.46 -12.74
N SER A 119 13.27 -4.70 -13.75
CA SER A 119 13.31 -3.23 -13.79
C SER A 119 11.96 -2.57 -13.51
N ASP A 120 10.87 -3.12 -14.05
CA ASP A 120 9.52 -2.55 -13.88
C ASP A 120 8.98 -2.76 -12.46
N LYS A 121 9.28 -3.92 -11.86
CA LYS A 121 8.93 -4.22 -10.47
C LYS A 121 9.66 -3.27 -9.52
N VAL A 122 10.95 -3.04 -9.75
CA VAL A 122 11.77 -2.10 -9.00
C VAL A 122 11.20 -0.69 -9.11
N LEU A 123 10.85 -0.24 -10.31
CA LEU A 123 10.25 1.08 -10.53
C LEU A 123 8.94 1.28 -9.73
N GLY A 124 8.06 0.27 -9.72
CA GLY A 124 6.82 0.34 -8.95
C GLY A 124 7.05 0.51 -7.45
N LEU A 125 8.00 -0.24 -6.89
CA LEU A 125 8.40 -0.11 -5.49
C LEU A 125 9.11 1.24 -5.22
N GLU A 126 9.96 1.72 -6.12
CA GLU A 126 10.59 3.06 -6.02
C GLU A 126 9.56 4.18 -5.99
N LEU A 127 8.44 4.02 -6.70
CA LEU A 127 7.31 4.95 -6.66
C LEU A 127 6.45 4.81 -5.40
N GLY A 128 6.75 3.85 -4.53
CA GLY A 128 6.13 3.69 -3.23
C GLY A 128 5.01 2.65 -3.18
N ALA A 129 4.96 1.68 -4.08
CA ALA A 129 4.12 0.50 -3.89
C ALA A 129 4.64 -0.33 -2.70
N ASP A 130 3.73 -1.00 -2.00
CA ASP A 130 4.06 -1.82 -0.82
C ASP A 130 4.36 -3.27 -1.20
N ASP A 131 3.75 -3.76 -2.29
CA ASP A 131 3.96 -5.11 -2.83
C ASP A 131 3.57 -5.15 -4.32
N TYR A 132 3.87 -6.26 -4.99
CA TYR A 132 3.39 -6.53 -6.33
C TYR A 132 3.00 -8.00 -6.51
N VAL A 133 2.09 -8.26 -7.46
CA VAL A 133 1.62 -9.59 -7.84
C VAL A 133 1.68 -9.71 -9.36
N THR A 134 2.31 -10.77 -9.86
CA THR A 134 2.43 -10.99 -11.31
C THR A 134 1.21 -11.73 -11.87
N LYS A 135 0.63 -11.20 -12.95
CA LYS A 135 -0.42 -11.86 -13.71
C LYS A 135 0.17 -13.00 -14.61
N PRO A 136 -0.42 -14.22 -14.66
CA PRO A 136 -1.61 -14.64 -13.91
C PRO A 136 -1.29 -14.98 -12.45
N PHE A 137 -2.20 -14.66 -11.55
CA PHE A 137 -2.06 -14.93 -10.11
C PHE A 137 -3.19 -15.81 -9.56
N GLY A 138 -2.91 -16.50 -8.48
CA GLY A 138 -3.93 -17.24 -7.73
C GLY A 138 -4.73 -16.31 -6.81
N MET A 139 -6.05 -16.48 -6.74
CA MET A 139 -6.90 -15.64 -5.88
C MET A 139 -6.54 -15.79 -4.39
N ARG A 140 -6.21 -17.02 -3.94
CA ARG A 140 -5.76 -17.27 -2.56
C ARG A 140 -4.46 -16.56 -2.24
N GLU A 141 -3.53 -16.53 -3.18
CA GLU A 141 -2.26 -15.80 -3.03
C GLU A 141 -2.53 -14.29 -2.89
N LEU A 142 -3.36 -13.74 -3.77
CA LEU A 142 -3.72 -12.32 -3.72
C LEU A 142 -4.34 -11.95 -2.37
N VAL A 143 -5.31 -12.74 -1.87
CA VAL A 143 -5.94 -12.50 -0.57
C VAL A 143 -4.94 -12.61 0.58
N ALA A 144 -4.02 -13.58 0.54
CA ALA A 144 -2.97 -13.69 1.55
C ALA A 144 -2.08 -12.43 1.60
N ARG A 145 -1.71 -11.88 0.43
CA ARG A 145 -0.94 -10.63 0.33
C ARG A 145 -1.73 -9.41 0.80
N ILE A 146 -3.01 -9.30 0.41
CA ILE A 146 -3.91 -8.25 0.90
C ILE A 146 -3.94 -8.26 2.43
N ASN A 147 -4.19 -9.42 3.04
CA ASN A 147 -4.24 -9.56 4.49
C ASN A 147 -2.89 -9.22 5.17
N ALA A 148 -1.77 -9.63 4.59
CA ALA A 148 -0.44 -9.31 5.10
C ALA A 148 -0.17 -7.80 5.08
N VAL A 149 -0.55 -7.12 3.99
CA VAL A 149 -0.40 -5.67 3.85
C VAL A 149 -1.34 -4.90 4.77
N LEU A 150 -2.62 -5.32 4.88
CA LEU A 150 -3.60 -4.71 5.79
C LEU A 150 -3.23 -4.90 7.26
N ARG A 151 -2.72 -6.07 7.66
CA ARG A 151 -2.25 -6.31 9.03
C ARG A 151 -1.13 -5.34 9.39
N ARG A 152 -0.18 -5.10 8.50
CA ARG A 152 0.88 -4.10 8.67
C ARG A 152 0.29 -2.70 8.84
N ALA A 153 -0.65 -2.31 7.98
CA ALA A 153 -1.31 -1.01 8.04
C ALA A 153 -2.14 -0.82 9.33
N GLY A 154 -2.73 -1.89 9.88
CA GLY A 154 -3.58 -1.86 11.07
C GLY A 154 -2.83 -1.80 12.42
N GLY A 155 -1.52 -2.07 12.43
CA GLY A 155 -0.71 -2.10 13.66
C GLY A 155 -1.10 -3.25 14.60
N THR A 156 -0.31 -4.32 14.66
CA THR A 156 -0.50 -5.37 15.67
C THR A 156 -0.26 -4.80 17.06
N GLN A 157 -1.21 -5.02 17.98
CA GLN A 157 -1.03 -4.80 19.41
C GLN A 157 0.00 -5.81 19.97
N ASN A 158 1.27 -5.52 19.80
CA ASN A 158 2.32 -6.20 20.55
C ASN A 158 2.77 -5.30 21.70
N SER A 159 3.15 -5.91 22.82
CA SER A 159 3.67 -5.30 24.06
C SER A 159 4.96 -4.48 23.90
N ALA A 160 5.28 -4.02 22.72
CA ALA A 160 6.40 -3.17 22.38
C ALA A 160 6.12 -1.71 22.79
N PRO A 161 7.15 -0.90 23.06
CA PRO A 161 6.97 0.51 23.40
C PRO A 161 6.09 1.25 22.39
N GLN A 162 5.10 2.00 22.88
CA GLN A 162 4.17 2.75 22.04
C GLN A 162 4.87 3.90 21.29
N VAL A 163 5.93 4.45 21.87
CA VAL A 163 6.74 5.53 21.31
C VAL A 163 8.19 5.12 21.29
N LEU A 164 8.82 5.13 20.13
CA LEU A 164 10.24 4.91 19.93
C LEU A 164 10.92 6.24 19.62
N ARG A 165 12.11 6.45 20.17
CA ARG A 165 12.92 7.65 19.95
C ARG A 165 14.35 7.24 19.64
N ALA A 166 14.93 7.85 18.59
CA ALA A 166 16.34 7.68 18.26
C ALA A 166 16.81 8.96 17.54
N GLY A 167 17.75 9.66 18.15
CA GLY A 167 18.19 10.98 17.69
C GLY A 167 16.99 11.92 17.47
N GLU A 168 16.83 12.41 16.25
CA GLU A 168 15.75 13.33 15.88
C GLU A 168 14.47 12.61 15.39
N ILE A 169 14.44 11.27 15.42
CA ILE A 169 13.29 10.47 14.97
C ILE A 169 12.41 10.13 16.16
N VAL A 170 11.11 10.40 16.05
CA VAL A 170 10.08 9.93 16.97
C VAL A 170 9.05 9.13 16.18
N LEU A 171 8.81 7.89 16.59
CA LEU A 171 7.84 7.00 15.99
C LEU A 171 6.75 6.63 17.00
N GLU A 172 5.50 7.00 16.70
CA GLU A 172 4.32 6.67 17.51
C GLU A 172 3.57 5.49 16.88
N ARG A 173 3.66 4.30 17.48
CA ARG A 173 3.07 3.07 16.93
C ARG A 173 1.56 3.12 16.85
N ALA A 174 0.89 3.60 17.93
CA ALA A 174 -0.56 3.61 18.01
C ALA A 174 -1.21 4.49 16.93
N ARG A 175 -0.53 5.57 16.54
CA ARG A 175 -1.00 6.49 15.49
C ARG A 175 -0.40 6.20 14.13
N ARG A 176 0.60 5.32 14.06
CA ARG A 176 1.46 5.11 12.88
C ARG A 176 2.03 6.41 12.33
N GLU A 177 2.46 7.27 13.23
CA GLU A 177 3.03 8.57 12.90
C GLU A 177 4.53 8.56 13.15
N VAL A 178 5.25 9.24 12.25
CA VAL A 178 6.69 9.47 12.38
C VAL A 178 6.97 10.96 12.22
N THR A 179 7.79 11.48 13.12
CA THR A 179 8.36 12.83 12.98
C THR A 179 9.87 12.74 12.95
N VAL A 180 10.48 13.57 12.12
CA VAL A 180 11.94 13.78 12.04
C VAL A 180 12.17 15.27 12.20
N ARG A 181 12.95 15.68 13.21
CA ARG A 181 13.17 17.12 13.55
C ARG A 181 11.84 17.87 13.69
N ASP A 182 10.91 17.28 14.42
CA ASP A 182 9.56 17.82 14.66
C ASP A 182 8.68 17.99 13.40
N HIS A 183 9.15 17.55 12.23
CA HIS A 183 8.35 17.54 11.00
C HIS A 183 7.75 16.16 10.77
N ARG A 184 6.43 16.12 10.51
CA ARG A 184 5.74 14.87 10.18
C ARG A 184 6.22 14.32 8.85
N VAL A 185 6.60 13.03 8.84
CA VAL A 185 7.07 12.30 7.66
C VAL A 185 6.05 11.24 7.27
N SER A 186 5.62 11.25 6.00
CA SER A 186 4.68 10.25 5.49
C SER A 186 5.43 9.01 5.02
N LEU A 187 5.30 7.92 5.77
CA LEU A 187 5.85 6.61 5.42
C LEU A 187 4.75 5.70 4.88
N THR A 188 5.09 4.86 3.90
CA THR A 188 4.21 3.74 3.54
C THR A 188 4.17 2.70 4.68
N PRO A 189 3.17 1.81 4.74
CA PRO A 189 3.13 0.76 5.77
C PRO A 189 4.42 -0.04 5.88
N THR A 190 5.01 -0.44 4.77
CA THR A 190 6.26 -1.21 4.72
C THR A 190 7.46 -0.42 5.26
N GLU A 191 7.59 0.85 4.88
CA GLU A 191 8.64 1.73 5.39
C GLU A 191 8.50 1.99 6.91
N PHE A 192 7.26 2.17 7.38
CA PHE A 192 6.97 2.34 8.80
C PHE A 192 7.38 1.12 9.61
N ASP A 193 7.04 -0.09 9.13
CA ASP A 193 7.33 -1.33 9.84
C ASP A 193 8.84 -1.65 9.83
N LEU A 194 9.55 -1.35 8.73
CA LEU A 194 11.01 -1.41 8.69
C LEU A 194 11.63 -0.47 9.72
N LEU A 195 11.20 0.78 9.77
CA LEU A 195 11.71 1.75 10.74
C LEU A 195 11.42 1.30 12.17
N ALA A 196 10.20 0.84 12.44
CA ALA A 196 9.82 0.34 13.76
C ALA A 196 10.62 -0.90 14.19
N LEU A 197 10.90 -1.82 13.25
CA LEU A 197 11.76 -3.00 13.49
C LEU A 197 13.18 -2.58 13.86
N PHE A 198 13.77 -1.67 13.10
CA PHE A 198 15.10 -1.15 13.31
C PHE A 198 15.24 -0.40 14.62
N MET A 199 14.33 0.53 14.90
CA MET A 199 14.35 1.33 16.15
C MET A 199 14.08 0.49 17.40
N ASN A 200 13.41 -0.67 17.29
CA ASN A 200 13.28 -1.60 18.43
C ASN A 200 14.55 -2.40 18.70
N ASN A 201 15.46 -2.51 17.75
CA ASN A 201 16.63 -3.35 17.85
C ASN A 201 17.87 -2.62 17.31
N PRO A 202 18.27 -1.49 17.94
CA PRO A 202 19.46 -0.76 17.51
C PRO A 202 20.69 -1.68 17.54
N GLY A 203 21.62 -1.48 16.64
CA GLY A 203 22.84 -2.27 16.50
C GLY A 203 22.67 -3.66 15.87
N ARG A 204 21.46 -4.21 15.90
CA ARG A 204 21.21 -5.52 15.28
C ARG A 204 21.29 -5.46 13.77
N VAL A 205 22.11 -6.36 13.19
CA VAL A 205 22.19 -6.53 11.74
C VAL A 205 21.11 -7.50 11.29
N TYR A 206 20.35 -7.09 10.28
CA TYR A 206 19.37 -7.92 9.61
C TYR A 206 19.81 -8.21 8.18
N SER A 207 19.80 -9.48 7.77
CA SER A 207 19.95 -9.83 6.38
C SER A 207 18.70 -9.41 5.59
N ARG A 208 18.80 -9.35 4.26
CA ARG A 208 17.63 -9.08 3.40
C ARG A 208 16.53 -10.12 3.55
N VAL A 209 16.92 -11.37 3.79
CA VAL A 209 15.98 -12.47 4.03
C VAL A 209 15.30 -12.29 5.39
N ASP A 210 16.04 -11.96 6.44
CA ASP A 210 15.45 -11.69 7.76
C ASP A 210 14.43 -10.54 7.69
N LEU A 211 14.74 -9.47 6.97
CA LEU A 211 13.83 -8.33 6.79
C LEU A 211 12.57 -8.73 6.02
N LEU A 212 12.71 -9.56 4.98
CA LEU A 212 11.56 -10.11 4.27
C LEU A 212 10.69 -10.96 5.18
N GLU A 213 11.28 -11.88 5.94
CA GLU A 213 10.54 -12.74 6.88
C GLU A 213 9.84 -11.94 7.97
N GLN A 214 10.46 -10.87 8.49
CA GLN A 214 9.84 -9.99 9.48
C GLN A 214 8.68 -9.16 8.93
N LEU A 215 8.76 -8.77 7.67
CA LEU A 215 7.71 -8.01 7.00
C LEU A 215 6.60 -8.89 6.44
N GLN A 216 6.84 -10.18 6.29
CA GLN A 216 5.94 -11.08 5.61
C GLN A 216 5.75 -12.41 6.34
N ASP A 217 4.48 -12.79 6.48
CA ASP A 217 4.07 -14.15 6.79
C ASP A 217 4.11 -14.98 5.48
N THR A 218 5.25 -15.62 5.23
CA THR A 218 5.47 -16.83 4.41
C THR A 218 5.17 -16.90 2.90
N SER A 219 4.82 -15.83 2.14
CA SER A 219 4.44 -16.02 0.73
C SER A 219 5.03 -15.05 -0.31
N PHE A 220 6.22 -14.51 -0.08
CA PHE A 220 6.79 -13.50 -0.99
C PHE A 220 7.70 -14.07 -2.06
N GLU A 221 7.27 -14.01 -3.31
CA GLU A 221 8.14 -14.21 -4.49
C GLU A 221 8.94 -12.96 -4.91
N GLY A 222 8.72 -11.84 -4.23
CA GLY A 222 9.41 -10.57 -4.47
C GLY A 222 10.77 -10.52 -3.81
N GLY A 223 11.77 -11.14 -4.40
CA GLY A 223 13.12 -11.38 -3.88
C GLY A 223 13.80 -10.23 -3.10
N ALA A 224 14.96 -10.50 -2.53
CA ALA A 224 15.77 -9.63 -1.66
C ALA A 224 15.96 -8.17 -2.15
N ARG A 225 15.80 -7.91 -3.45
CA ARG A 225 15.89 -6.56 -4.05
C ARG A 225 14.74 -5.62 -3.67
N SER A 226 13.56 -6.13 -3.34
CA SER A 226 12.46 -5.26 -2.88
C SER A 226 12.79 -4.55 -1.58
N ILE A 227 13.53 -5.21 -0.69
CA ILE A 227 14.02 -4.62 0.56
C ILE A 227 14.94 -3.43 0.29
N ASP A 228 15.87 -3.57 -0.66
CA ASP A 228 16.81 -2.49 -0.99
C ASP A 228 16.08 -1.22 -1.45
N VAL A 229 14.98 -1.40 -2.18
CA VAL A 229 14.14 -0.28 -2.64
C VAL A 229 13.39 0.38 -1.46
N HIS A 230 12.78 -0.42 -0.58
CA HIS A 230 12.10 0.13 0.61
C HIS A 230 13.08 0.82 1.55
N ILE A 231 14.29 0.28 1.75
CA ILE A 231 15.34 0.94 2.53
C ILE A 231 15.77 2.26 1.88
N ARG A 232 15.97 2.29 0.56
CA ARG A 232 16.29 3.52 -0.16
C ARG A 232 15.19 4.57 0.02
N ASN A 233 13.93 4.20 -0.16
CA ASN A 233 12.79 5.10 0.00
C ASN A 233 12.66 5.61 1.45
N LEU A 234 12.87 4.74 2.42
CA LEU A 234 12.91 5.11 3.83
C LEU A 234 14.01 6.15 4.09
N ARG A 235 15.25 5.90 3.63
CA ARG A 235 16.37 6.84 3.79
C ARG A 235 16.08 8.22 3.19
N ILE A 236 15.48 8.29 2.00
CA ILE A 236 15.09 9.57 1.37
C ILE A 236 14.18 10.40 2.29
N LYS A 237 13.43 9.75 3.16
CA LYS A 237 12.45 10.41 4.04
C LYS A 237 12.97 10.75 5.43
N ILE A 238 13.96 10.00 5.94
CA ILE A 238 14.44 10.16 7.33
C ILE A 238 15.88 10.65 7.47
N GLU A 239 16.71 10.49 6.42
CA GLU A 239 18.12 10.88 6.44
C GLU A 239 18.31 12.28 5.85
N ASP A 240 19.36 12.98 6.28
CA ASP A 240 19.80 14.23 5.65
C ASP A 240 20.40 13.99 4.29
N ASP A 241 21.26 12.98 4.22
CA ASP A 241 21.90 12.52 2.99
C ASP A 241 21.67 11.01 2.83
N PRO A 242 20.72 10.58 1.97
CA PRO A 242 20.45 9.17 1.73
C PRO A 242 21.65 8.37 1.22
N ALA A 243 22.65 9.03 0.63
CA ALA A 243 23.88 8.39 0.15
C ALA A 243 24.86 8.10 1.30
N HIS A 244 24.81 8.92 2.37
CA HIS A 244 25.61 8.76 3.58
C HIS A 244 24.70 8.64 4.80
N PRO A 245 23.93 7.56 4.93
CA PRO A 245 22.89 7.43 5.92
C PRO A 245 23.46 7.41 7.35
N HIS A 246 22.81 8.16 8.23
CA HIS A 246 23.16 8.24 9.64
C HIS A 246 22.42 7.18 10.48
N TYR A 247 21.14 6.94 10.19
CA TYR A 247 20.29 6.06 10.99
C TYR A 247 20.30 4.62 10.47
N VAL A 248 20.00 4.41 9.18
CA VAL A 248 19.91 3.08 8.60
C VAL A 248 21.16 2.77 7.77
N GLU A 249 22.13 2.10 8.38
CA GLU A 249 23.42 1.79 7.76
C GLU A 249 23.35 0.54 6.89
N THR A 250 24.21 0.47 5.85
CA THR A 250 24.44 -0.75 5.08
C THR A 250 25.61 -1.51 5.69
N VAL A 251 25.39 -2.78 6.05
CA VAL A 251 26.45 -3.71 6.41
C VAL A 251 26.78 -4.52 5.17
N PHE A 252 27.88 -4.15 4.51
CA PHE A 252 28.27 -4.73 3.22
C PHE A 252 28.36 -6.26 3.29
N GLY A 253 27.80 -6.93 2.27
CA GLY A 253 27.76 -8.39 2.18
C GLY A 253 26.75 -9.06 3.11
N VAL A 254 26.11 -8.35 4.03
CA VAL A 254 25.16 -8.90 5.02
C VAL A 254 23.76 -8.32 4.83
N GLY A 255 23.57 -7.01 5.05
CA GLY A 255 22.24 -6.40 5.02
C GLY A 255 22.23 -4.99 5.61
N TYR A 256 21.36 -4.75 6.58
CA TYR A 256 21.12 -3.42 7.12
C TYR A 256 21.04 -3.44 8.65
N ARG A 257 21.36 -2.31 9.24
CA ARG A 257 21.36 -2.08 10.69
C ARG A 257 20.87 -0.68 11.01
N PHE A 258 20.16 -0.51 12.12
CA PHE A 258 19.97 0.81 12.72
C PHE A 258 21.17 1.12 13.60
N ARG A 259 21.70 2.35 13.51
CA ARG A 259 22.84 2.78 14.29
C ARG A 259 22.49 2.77 15.77
N GLU A 260 23.42 2.34 16.62
CA GLU A 260 23.38 2.59 18.06
C GLU A 260 23.88 4.01 18.31
N ASP A 261 23.13 4.77 19.10
CA ASP A 261 23.57 6.10 19.61
C ASP A 261 24.65 5.97 20.68
#